data_8c0f971deb72bead5037a008297fc42e
#
_entry.id   8c0f971deb72bead5037a008297fc42e
#
_cell.length_a   1.000
_cell.length_b   1.000
_cell.length_c   1.000
_cell.angle_alpha   90.00
_cell.angle_beta   90.00
_cell.angle_gamma   90.00
#
_symmetry.space_group_name_H-M   'P 1'
#
loop_
_entity.id
_entity.type
_entity.pdbx_description
1 polymer ?
#
loop_
_entity_poly.entity_id
_entity_poly.type
_entity_poly.pdbx_seq_one_letter_code
_entity_poly.pdbx_strand_id
1 'polypeptide(L)'
;MKLVMFDMDGTLTDSFAFDYNCYVLAIERALNLTGVVAEWESYPHTSSSCCLEEIVRRHRGHVPTAAESRAVQARMVEHMKELHRQHGRCTAEIPGAAACLRALQEAGYAVAIASGDWEATARHKLTTARIPHEAIPAAFCDVSHVRIEIMRTALARAAAHHGGVKFDRIVYIGDAAWDVRACRELGWPLVGVGHGPHAGKLRALGTTHVIPDYTRLEPFLAALDAAAVPIAQAG
;
A
#
# COMPACT_ATOMS: atom_id res chain seq x y z
N MET A 1 20.82 8.44 -8.96
CA MET A 1 20.11 8.25 -7.65
C MET A 1 19.15 7.07 -7.79
N LYS A 2 19.11 6.16 -6.79
CA LYS A 2 18.16 5.03 -6.78
C LYS A 2 16.89 5.43 -6.00
N LEU A 3 15.71 5.00 -6.47
CA LEU A 3 14.43 5.16 -5.77
C LEU A 3 13.98 3.83 -5.18
N VAL A 4 13.60 3.83 -3.90
CA VAL A 4 12.89 2.72 -3.24
C VAL A 4 11.47 3.19 -2.98
N MET A 5 10.50 2.55 -3.62
CA MET A 5 9.08 2.88 -3.50
C MET A 5 8.37 1.79 -2.71
N PHE A 6 7.62 2.18 -1.71
CA PHE A 6 6.94 1.26 -0.80
C PHE A 6 5.42 1.26 -1.03
N ASP A 7 4.82 0.07 -1.02
CA ASP A 7 3.43 -0.07 -0.62
C ASP A 7 3.30 0.23 0.89
N MET A 8 2.09 0.25 1.40
CA MET A 8 1.83 0.61 2.79
C MET A 8 1.31 -0.57 3.63
N ASP A 9 0.10 -1.05 3.33
CA ASP A 9 -0.57 -2.06 4.14
C ASP A 9 0.06 -3.45 3.90
N GLY A 10 0.51 -4.11 4.97
CA GLY A 10 1.29 -5.35 4.88
C GLY A 10 2.78 -5.14 4.55
N THR A 11 3.17 -3.92 4.18
CA THR A 11 4.54 -3.56 3.78
C THR A 11 5.21 -2.63 4.78
N LEU A 12 4.66 -1.47 5.06
CA LEU A 12 5.14 -0.54 6.10
C LEU A 12 4.33 -0.67 7.40
N THR A 13 3.06 -1.03 7.28
CA THR A 13 2.10 -1.10 8.38
C THR A 13 1.43 -2.46 8.44
N ASP A 14 1.27 -3.00 9.66
CA ASP A 14 0.45 -4.17 9.96
C ASP A 14 -0.99 -3.71 10.24
N SER A 15 -1.78 -3.60 9.19
CA SER A 15 -3.09 -2.97 9.22
C SER A 15 -4.24 -3.85 8.74
N PHE A 16 -4.00 -4.99 8.11
CA PHE A 16 -5.02 -5.75 7.39
C PHE A 16 -6.31 -6.03 8.16
N ALA A 17 -6.21 -6.63 9.35
CA ALA A 17 -7.40 -6.98 10.14
C ALA A 17 -8.14 -5.75 10.67
N PHE A 18 -7.40 -4.69 11.02
CA PHE A 18 -7.95 -3.44 11.50
C PHE A 18 -8.65 -2.67 10.36
N ASP A 19 -7.99 -2.60 9.21
CA ASP A 19 -8.45 -1.88 8.03
C ASP A 19 -9.72 -2.49 7.44
N TYR A 20 -9.77 -3.81 7.26
CA TYR A 20 -10.94 -4.52 6.75
C TYR A 20 -12.21 -4.18 7.53
N ASN A 21 -12.14 -4.27 8.86
CA ASN A 21 -13.31 -4.00 9.73
C ASN A 21 -13.74 -2.53 9.65
N CYS A 22 -12.78 -1.60 9.63
CA CYS A 22 -13.08 -0.16 9.50
C CYS A 22 -13.71 0.16 8.15
N TYR A 23 -13.21 -0.44 7.08
CA TYR A 23 -13.69 -0.24 5.72
C TYR A 23 -15.12 -0.73 5.52
N VAL A 24 -15.39 -1.98 5.87
CA VAL A 24 -16.73 -2.58 5.76
C VAL A 24 -17.74 -1.78 6.56
N LEU A 25 -17.42 -1.49 7.83
CA LEU A 25 -18.33 -0.74 8.72
C LEU A 25 -18.57 0.70 8.23
N ALA A 26 -17.55 1.34 7.64
CA ALA A 26 -17.72 2.68 7.07
C ALA A 26 -18.68 2.67 5.88
N ILE A 27 -18.61 1.68 5.00
CA ILE A 27 -19.51 1.52 3.87
C ILE A 27 -20.93 1.27 4.37
N GLU A 28 -21.13 0.32 5.28
CA GLU A 28 -22.44 -0.02 5.80
C GLU A 28 -23.12 1.20 6.45
N ARG A 29 -22.40 1.93 7.28
CA ARG A 29 -22.94 3.09 7.99
C ARG A 29 -23.15 4.31 7.10
N ALA A 30 -22.19 4.62 6.22
CA ALA A 30 -22.30 5.81 5.37
C ALA A 30 -23.36 5.65 4.27
N LEU A 31 -23.55 4.42 3.77
CA LEU A 31 -24.44 4.15 2.66
C LEU A 31 -25.73 3.42 3.07
N ASN A 32 -25.91 3.14 4.34
CA ASN A 32 -27.04 2.36 4.87
C ASN A 32 -27.19 1.00 4.15
N LEU A 33 -26.07 0.29 4.01
CA LEU A 33 -25.98 -1.06 3.47
C LEU A 33 -25.82 -2.08 4.61
N THR A 34 -26.12 -3.34 4.34
CA THR A 34 -25.93 -4.45 5.28
C THR A 34 -25.31 -5.63 4.57
N GLY A 35 -24.54 -6.44 5.29
CA GLY A 35 -23.91 -7.64 4.74
C GLY A 35 -22.82 -7.33 3.71
N VAL A 36 -22.13 -6.21 3.88
CA VAL A 36 -21.02 -5.84 3.00
C VAL A 36 -19.83 -6.78 3.25
N VAL A 37 -19.31 -7.33 2.16
CA VAL A 37 -18.09 -8.14 2.17
C VAL A 37 -17.10 -7.53 1.19
N ALA A 38 -15.87 -7.31 1.63
CA ALA A 38 -14.78 -6.81 0.80
C ALA A 38 -13.85 -7.96 0.41
N GLU A 39 -13.94 -8.41 -0.83
CA GLU A 39 -13.13 -9.50 -1.38
C GLU A 39 -11.97 -8.91 -2.21
N TRP A 40 -10.96 -8.35 -1.54
CA TRP A 40 -9.88 -7.56 -2.17
C TRP A 40 -9.27 -8.20 -3.43
N GLU A 41 -9.04 -9.51 -3.41
CA GLU A 41 -8.40 -10.22 -4.53
C GLU A 41 -9.34 -10.41 -5.73
N SER A 42 -10.66 -10.26 -5.55
CA SER A 42 -11.67 -10.47 -6.60
C SER A 42 -11.91 -9.24 -7.47
N TYR A 43 -11.42 -8.07 -7.06
CA TYR A 43 -11.66 -6.82 -7.79
C TYR A 43 -10.60 -6.57 -8.88
N PRO A 44 -10.98 -5.87 -9.97
CA PRO A 44 -10.04 -5.58 -11.07
C PRO A 44 -8.78 -4.86 -10.62
N HIS A 45 -8.95 -3.90 -9.70
CA HIS A 45 -7.87 -3.17 -9.05
C HIS A 45 -8.05 -3.23 -7.55
N THR A 46 -7.01 -3.61 -6.82
CA THR A 46 -7.04 -3.65 -5.36
C THR A 46 -6.68 -2.27 -4.83
N SER A 47 -7.68 -1.40 -4.81
CA SER A 47 -7.63 -0.08 -4.19
C SER A 47 -8.97 0.21 -3.51
N SER A 48 -8.95 1.01 -2.45
CA SER A 48 -10.16 1.35 -1.68
C SER A 48 -11.26 1.95 -2.55
N SER A 49 -10.91 2.78 -3.53
CA SER A 49 -11.88 3.37 -4.46
C SER A 49 -12.51 2.33 -5.40
N CYS A 50 -11.69 1.46 -6.02
CA CYS A 50 -12.22 0.42 -6.91
C CYS A 50 -13.10 -0.58 -6.15
N CYS A 51 -12.66 -1.01 -4.97
CA CYS A 51 -13.43 -1.93 -4.13
C CYS A 51 -14.77 -1.32 -3.71
N LEU A 52 -14.79 -0.03 -3.34
CA LEU A 52 -16.04 0.68 -3.03
C LEU A 52 -17.00 0.72 -4.24
N GLU A 53 -16.50 1.03 -5.43
CA GLU A 53 -17.29 1.04 -6.65
C GLU A 53 -17.92 -0.32 -6.93
N GLU A 54 -17.15 -1.40 -6.83
CA GLU A 54 -17.64 -2.77 -7.06
C GLU A 54 -18.65 -3.22 -6.00
N ILE A 55 -18.41 -2.91 -4.72
CA ILE A 55 -19.33 -3.22 -3.63
C ILE A 55 -20.67 -2.49 -3.86
N VAL A 56 -20.64 -1.19 -4.13
CA VAL A 56 -21.87 -0.41 -4.34
C VAL A 56 -22.59 -0.88 -5.60
N ARG A 57 -21.88 -1.18 -6.67
CA ARG A 57 -22.47 -1.73 -7.91
C ARG A 57 -23.19 -3.06 -7.66
N ARG A 58 -22.60 -3.96 -6.86
CA ARG A 58 -23.24 -5.25 -6.49
C ARG A 58 -24.50 -5.05 -5.65
N HIS A 59 -24.53 -4.07 -4.76
CA HIS A 59 -25.68 -3.82 -3.86
C HIS A 59 -26.78 -2.96 -4.48
N ARG A 60 -26.43 -2.02 -5.38
CA ARG A 60 -27.36 -0.99 -5.87
C ARG A 60 -27.46 -0.92 -7.39
N GLY A 61 -26.66 -1.67 -8.14
CA GLY A 61 -26.64 -1.66 -9.61
C GLY A 61 -25.96 -0.46 -10.26
N HIS A 62 -25.37 0.45 -9.47
CA HIS A 62 -24.64 1.63 -9.95
C HIS A 62 -23.41 1.90 -9.09
N VAL A 63 -22.48 2.72 -9.58
CA VAL A 63 -21.31 3.18 -8.79
C VAL A 63 -21.72 4.25 -7.77
N PRO A 64 -20.96 4.42 -6.67
CA PRO A 64 -21.22 5.49 -5.72
C PRO A 64 -21.02 6.87 -6.36
N THR A 65 -21.80 7.83 -5.93
CA THR A 65 -21.55 9.23 -6.24
C THR A 65 -20.29 9.74 -5.52
N ALA A 66 -19.72 10.84 -6.01
CA ALA A 66 -18.59 11.48 -5.35
C ALA A 66 -18.89 11.89 -3.89
N ALA A 67 -20.14 12.25 -3.59
CA ALA A 67 -20.58 12.58 -2.22
C ALA A 67 -20.60 11.33 -1.33
N GLU A 68 -21.12 10.21 -1.82
CA GLU A 68 -21.13 8.92 -1.11
C GLU A 68 -19.70 8.42 -0.85
N SER A 69 -18.83 8.49 -1.85
CA SER A 69 -17.41 8.11 -1.68
C SER A 69 -16.74 8.94 -0.58
N ARG A 70 -16.93 10.26 -0.58
CA ARG A 70 -16.41 11.13 0.49
C ARG A 70 -17.00 10.80 1.87
N ALA A 71 -18.29 10.47 1.93
CA ALA A 71 -18.95 10.08 3.18
C ALA A 71 -18.35 8.79 3.75
N VAL A 72 -18.07 7.79 2.91
CA VAL A 72 -17.41 6.54 3.32
C VAL A 72 -16.00 6.82 3.83
N GLN A 73 -15.19 7.59 3.10
CA GLN A 73 -13.84 7.97 3.50
C GLN A 73 -13.83 8.67 4.87
N ALA A 74 -14.69 9.68 5.04
CA ALA A 74 -14.79 10.42 6.29
C ALA A 74 -15.20 9.49 7.46
N ARG A 75 -16.19 8.62 7.22
CA ARG A 75 -16.66 7.65 8.23
C ARG A 75 -15.57 6.65 8.62
N MET A 76 -14.76 6.19 7.68
CA MET A 76 -13.65 5.27 7.95
C MET A 76 -12.60 5.92 8.86
N VAL A 77 -12.19 7.15 8.55
CA VAL A 77 -11.24 7.91 9.38
C VAL A 77 -11.79 8.18 10.78
N GLU A 78 -13.07 8.57 10.89
CA GLU A 78 -13.72 8.77 12.18
C GLU A 78 -13.73 7.50 13.02
N HIS A 79 -14.05 6.36 12.40
CA HIS A 79 -14.10 5.08 13.09
C HIS A 79 -12.71 4.63 13.55
N MET A 80 -11.69 4.78 12.71
CA MET A 80 -10.30 4.52 13.10
C MET A 80 -9.86 5.37 14.30
N LYS A 81 -10.16 6.66 14.28
CA LYS A 81 -9.87 7.59 15.39
C LYS A 81 -10.62 7.21 16.67
N GLU A 82 -11.88 6.77 16.54
CA GLU A 82 -12.70 6.32 17.67
C GLU A 82 -12.10 5.06 18.31
N LEU A 83 -11.76 4.06 17.52
CA LEU A 83 -11.12 2.83 18.02
C LEU A 83 -9.77 3.11 18.70
N HIS A 84 -9.01 4.06 18.17
CA HIS A 84 -7.77 4.50 18.81
C HIS A 84 -8.02 5.14 20.19
N ARG A 85 -8.97 6.08 20.26
CA ARG A 85 -9.28 6.79 21.53
C ARG A 85 -9.89 5.88 22.60
N GLN A 86 -10.82 4.99 22.22
CA GLN A 86 -11.57 4.17 23.19
C GLN A 86 -10.82 2.91 23.60
N HIS A 87 -10.05 2.31 22.70
CA HIS A 87 -9.47 0.98 22.90
C HIS A 87 -7.95 0.93 22.70
N GLY A 88 -7.31 2.08 22.42
CA GLY A 88 -5.88 2.12 22.07
C GLY A 88 -5.55 1.35 20.78
N ARG A 89 -6.58 0.97 20.01
CA ARG A 89 -6.39 0.22 18.75
C ARG A 89 -5.88 1.16 17.67
N CYS A 90 -4.74 0.84 17.14
CA CYS A 90 -4.11 1.56 16.03
C CYS A 90 -3.31 0.59 15.17
N THR A 91 -2.88 1.10 14.04
CA THR A 91 -1.99 0.38 13.15
C THR A 91 -0.59 0.32 13.76
N ALA A 92 0.04 -0.85 13.74
CA ALA A 92 1.44 -1.03 14.09
C ALA A 92 2.34 -0.90 12.85
N GLU A 93 3.63 -0.63 13.04
CA GLU A 93 4.60 -0.76 11.96
C GLU A 93 4.92 -2.24 11.68
N ILE A 94 5.25 -2.58 10.44
CA ILE A 94 5.99 -3.82 10.15
C ILE A 94 7.35 -3.67 10.83
N PRO A 95 7.80 -4.66 11.62
CA PRO A 95 8.97 -4.49 12.48
C PRO A 95 10.18 -3.89 11.77
N GLY A 96 10.66 -2.73 12.27
CA GLY A 96 11.81 -2.03 11.74
C GLY A 96 11.56 -1.10 10.54
N ALA A 97 10.32 -0.97 10.05
CA ALA A 97 10.02 -0.17 8.86
C ALA A 97 10.39 1.31 9.03
N ALA A 98 10.07 1.93 10.15
CA ALA A 98 10.42 3.32 10.42
C ALA A 98 11.94 3.56 10.46
N ALA A 99 12.71 2.64 11.02
CA ALA A 99 14.16 2.72 11.06
C ALA A 99 14.76 2.50 9.65
N CYS A 100 14.22 1.56 8.89
CA CYS A 100 14.62 1.28 7.53
C CYS A 100 14.46 2.50 6.61
N LEU A 101 13.31 3.20 6.66
CA LEU A 101 13.08 4.40 5.85
C LEU A 101 14.13 5.49 6.15
N ARG A 102 14.44 5.73 7.42
CA ARG A 102 15.50 6.68 7.81
C ARG A 102 16.87 6.27 7.29
N ALA A 103 17.24 5.00 7.48
CA ALA A 103 18.52 4.48 7.02
C ALA A 103 18.69 4.56 5.50
N LEU A 104 17.63 4.34 4.73
CA LEU A 104 17.66 4.51 3.27
C LEU A 104 17.91 5.97 2.88
N GLN A 105 17.22 6.92 3.52
CA GLN A 105 17.41 8.35 3.26
C GLN A 105 18.82 8.81 3.64
N GLU A 106 19.35 8.38 4.79
CA GLU A 106 20.73 8.65 5.22
C GLU A 106 21.77 8.06 4.25
N ALA A 107 21.47 6.90 3.65
CA ALA A 107 22.30 6.28 2.62
C ALA A 107 22.15 6.90 1.22
N GLY A 108 21.35 7.98 1.07
CA GLY A 108 21.18 8.73 -0.18
C GLY A 108 20.20 8.09 -1.17
N TYR A 109 19.36 7.15 -0.74
CA TYR A 109 18.23 6.69 -1.56
C TYR A 109 17.10 7.71 -1.54
N ALA A 110 16.47 7.92 -2.68
CA ALA A 110 15.14 8.52 -2.72
C ALA A 110 14.12 7.48 -2.21
N VAL A 111 13.13 7.95 -1.44
CA VAL A 111 12.04 7.12 -0.92
C VAL A 111 10.72 7.69 -1.37
N ALA A 112 9.76 6.83 -1.72
CA ALA A 112 8.38 7.21 -2.03
C ALA A 112 7.39 6.16 -1.49
N ILE A 113 6.12 6.55 -1.35
CA ILE A 113 5.03 5.65 -0.96
C ILE A 113 3.98 5.65 -2.08
N ALA A 114 3.48 4.46 -2.45
CA ALA A 114 2.39 4.29 -3.40
C ALA A 114 1.40 3.26 -2.86
N SER A 115 0.24 3.70 -2.40
CA SER A 115 -0.76 2.82 -1.78
C SER A 115 -2.12 2.88 -2.46
N GLY A 116 -2.79 1.73 -2.51
CA GLY A 116 -4.19 1.62 -2.95
C GLY A 116 -5.21 2.15 -1.95
N ASP A 117 -4.79 2.66 -0.80
CA ASP A 117 -5.67 3.26 0.19
C ASP A 117 -6.00 4.72 -0.14
N TRP A 118 -7.05 5.29 0.48
CA TRP A 118 -7.33 6.72 0.44
C TRP A 118 -6.30 7.51 1.25
N GLU A 119 -5.93 8.70 0.79
CA GLU A 119 -4.91 9.52 1.45
C GLU A 119 -5.21 9.77 2.93
N ALA A 120 -6.45 10.09 3.27
CA ALA A 120 -6.84 10.41 4.63
C ALA A 120 -6.69 9.22 5.60
N THR A 121 -7.06 8.01 5.18
CA THR A 121 -6.91 6.77 5.96
C THR A 121 -5.46 6.33 6.02
N ALA A 122 -4.75 6.40 4.90
CA ALA A 122 -3.33 6.09 4.81
C ALA A 122 -2.49 6.95 5.76
N ARG A 123 -2.67 8.28 5.74
CA ARG A 123 -1.96 9.19 6.64
C ARG A 123 -2.28 8.91 8.11
N HIS A 124 -3.52 8.60 8.44
CA HIS A 124 -3.87 8.21 9.82
C HIS A 124 -3.14 6.93 10.25
N LYS A 125 -3.11 5.91 9.40
CA LYS A 125 -2.40 4.64 9.65
C LYS A 125 -0.90 4.87 9.81
N LEU A 126 -0.25 5.58 8.89
CA LEU A 126 1.17 5.90 8.96
C LEU A 126 1.53 6.68 10.24
N THR A 127 0.71 7.68 10.62
CA THR A 127 0.91 8.46 11.85
C THR A 127 0.81 7.58 13.10
N THR A 128 -0.22 6.73 13.20
CA THR A 128 -0.42 5.88 14.37
C THR A 128 0.62 4.76 14.46
N ALA A 129 1.10 4.27 13.33
CA ALA A 129 2.23 3.34 13.23
C ALA A 129 3.60 4.00 13.44
N ARG A 130 3.65 5.34 13.62
CA ARG A 130 4.89 6.14 13.79
C ARG A 130 5.87 6.01 12.61
N ILE A 131 5.35 5.79 11.42
CA ILE A 131 6.14 5.79 10.19
C ILE A 131 6.45 7.25 9.80
N PRO A 132 7.71 7.62 9.58
CA PRO A 132 8.07 8.96 9.10
C PRO A 132 7.61 9.10 7.64
N HIS A 133 6.57 9.89 7.39
CA HIS A 133 5.93 9.96 6.07
C HIS A 133 5.66 11.38 5.58
N GLU A 134 5.73 12.40 6.45
CA GLU A 134 5.32 13.76 6.13
C GLU A 134 6.15 14.39 5.00
N ALA A 135 7.47 14.10 4.97
CA ALA A 135 8.39 14.59 3.96
C ALA A 135 8.61 13.59 2.79
N ILE A 136 7.99 12.42 2.84
CA ILE A 136 8.13 11.39 1.80
C ILE A 136 7.09 11.62 0.70
N PRO A 137 7.50 11.78 -0.57
CA PRO A 137 6.57 11.85 -1.69
C PRO A 137 5.68 10.60 -1.72
N ALA A 138 4.37 10.82 -1.82
CA ALA A 138 3.40 9.73 -1.80
C ALA A 138 2.28 9.93 -2.82
N ALA A 139 1.67 8.84 -3.28
CA ALA A 139 0.42 8.83 -4.03
C ALA A 139 -0.50 7.73 -3.49
N PHE A 140 -1.78 8.05 -3.49
CA PHE A 140 -2.86 7.22 -2.96
C PHE A 140 -3.96 7.05 -3.99
N CYS A 141 -4.95 6.20 -3.74
CA CYS A 141 -6.00 5.94 -4.73
C CYS A 141 -6.94 7.13 -4.99
N ASP A 142 -6.76 8.23 -4.30
CA ASP A 142 -7.42 9.50 -4.61
C ASP A 142 -7.03 10.07 -5.99
N VAL A 143 -5.84 9.73 -6.50
CA VAL A 143 -5.39 10.15 -7.84
C VAL A 143 -5.88 9.23 -8.94
N SER A 144 -6.05 7.94 -8.65
CA SER A 144 -6.56 6.91 -9.57
C SER A 144 -6.85 5.63 -8.79
N HIS A 145 -7.89 4.88 -9.19
CA HIS A 145 -8.12 3.54 -8.67
C HIS A 145 -7.18 2.46 -9.28
N VAL A 146 -6.48 2.80 -10.36
CA VAL A 146 -5.54 1.90 -11.05
C VAL A 146 -4.17 1.95 -10.36
N ARG A 147 -3.71 0.84 -9.79
CA ARG A 147 -2.45 0.77 -9.02
C ARG A 147 -1.24 1.31 -9.78
N ILE A 148 -1.10 0.97 -11.05
CA ILE A 148 0.02 1.43 -11.88
C ILE A 148 0.05 2.96 -12.00
N GLU A 149 -1.10 3.60 -12.12
CA GLU A 149 -1.18 5.06 -12.19
C GLU A 149 -0.84 5.72 -10.85
N ILE A 150 -1.20 5.07 -9.73
CA ILE A 150 -0.77 5.48 -8.39
C ILE A 150 0.76 5.43 -8.30
N MET A 151 1.37 4.31 -8.72
CA MET A 151 2.83 4.12 -8.71
C MET A 151 3.55 5.12 -9.63
N ARG A 152 3.03 5.39 -10.82
CA ARG A 152 3.56 6.42 -11.74
C ARG A 152 3.46 7.82 -11.15
N THR A 153 2.35 8.12 -10.47
CA THR A 153 2.16 9.41 -9.81
C THR A 153 3.14 9.58 -8.65
N ALA A 154 3.35 8.53 -7.84
CA ALA A 154 4.35 8.54 -6.77
C ALA A 154 5.77 8.76 -7.33
N LEU A 155 6.11 8.10 -8.44
CA LEU A 155 7.38 8.32 -9.15
C LEU A 155 7.55 9.77 -9.60
N ALA A 156 6.53 10.36 -10.23
CA ALA A 156 6.57 11.75 -10.68
C ALA A 156 6.74 12.72 -9.51
N ARG A 157 6.04 12.50 -8.40
CA ARG A 157 6.16 13.30 -7.18
C ARG A 157 7.56 13.16 -6.55
N ALA A 158 8.12 11.94 -6.52
CA ALA A 158 9.48 11.71 -6.05
C ALA A 158 10.51 12.42 -6.94
N ALA A 159 10.38 12.34 -8.27
CA ALA A 159 11.26 13.04 -9.19
C ALA A 159 11.21 14.56 -8.97
N ALA A 160 10.02 15.13 -8.85
CA ALA A 160 9.84 16.57 -8.57
C ALA A 160 10.45 16.98 -7.23
N HIS A 161 10.24 16.18 -6.18
CA HIS A 161 10.80 16.42 -4.85
C HIS A 161 12.34 16.48 -4.85
N HIS A 162 12.98 15.70 -5.70
CA HIS A 162 14.43 15.67 -5.88
C HIS A 162 14.93 16.56 -7.05
N GLY A 163 14.22 17.61 -7.41
CA GLY A 163 14.66 18.60 -8.40
C GLY A 163 14.52 18.15 -9.87
N GLY A 164 13.58 17.24 -10.16
CA GLY A 164 13.32 16.76 -11.52
C GLY A 164 14.26 15.65 -11.99
N VAL A 165 14.92 14.94 -11.06
CA VAL A 165 15.88 13.89 -11.43
C VAL A 165 15.20 12.69 -12.09
N LYS A 166 15.94 12.04 -12.99
CA LYS A 166 15.62 10.71 -13.49
C LYS A 166 16.34 9.70 -12.62
N PHE A 167 15.59 8.75 -12.05
CA PHE A 167 16.17 7.69 -11.22
C PHE A 167 16.85 6.63 -12.10
N ASP A 168 18.08 6.22 -11.73
CA ASP A 168 18.83 5.18 -12.42
C ASP A 168 18.24 3.79 -12.22
N ARG A 169 17.58 3.59 -11.08
CA ARG A 169 16.91 2.35 -10.70
C ARG A 169 15.74 2.65 -9.78
N ILE A 170 14.64 1.95 -10.01
CA ILE A 170 13.46 1.95 -9.16
C ILE A 170 13.31 0.53 -8.62
N VAL A 171 13.17 0.35 -7.31
CA VAL A 171 12.80 -0.92 -6.68
C VAL A 171 11.52 -0.70 -5.89
N TYR A 172 10.54 -1.52 -6.15
CA TYR A 172 9.28 -1.50 -5.41
C TYR A 172 9.32 -2.50 -4.26
N ILE A 173 8.75 -2.15 -3.12
CA ILE A 173 8.60 -3.01 -1.95
C ILE A 173 7.12 -3.22 -1.73
N GLY A 174 6.68 -4.48 -1.68
CA GLY A 174 5.27 -4.80 -1.53
C GLY A 174 5.05 -6.20 -1.01
N ASP A 175 3.85 -6.50 -0.53
CA ASP A 175 3.54 -7.78 0.11
C ASP A 175 2.50 -8.60 -0.63
N ALA A 176 1.91 -8.10 -1.71
CA ALA A 176 0.72 -8.70 -2.27
C ALA A 176 0.81 -9.05 -3.77
N ALA A 177 -0.12 -9.90 -4.21
CA ALA A 177 -0.20 -10.35 -5.60
C ALA A 177 -0.39 -9.19 -6.59
N TRP A 178 -1.09 -8.14 -6.18
CA TRP A 178 -1.28 -6.94 -7.01
C TRP A 178 0.00 -6.15 -7.20
N ASP A 179 0.91 -6.12 -6.22
CA ASP A 179 2.24 -5.50 -6.35
C ASP A 179 3.09 -6.27 -7.36
N VAL A 180 3.07 -7.61 -7.26
CA VAL A 180 3.75 -8.47 -8.23
C VAL A 180 3.26 -8.22 -9.65
N ARG A 181 1.94 -8.13 -9.86
CA ARG A 181 1.35 -7.84 -11.17
C ARG A 181 1.74 -6.47 -11.70
N ALA A 182 1.63 -5.43 -10.85
CA ALA A 182 1.98 -4.07 -11.21
C ALA A 182 3.47 -3.91 -11.54
N CYS A 183 4.35 -4.51 -10.74
CA CYS A 183 5.80 -4.48 -10.98
C CYS A 183 6.17 -5.21 -12.27
N ARG A 184 5.52 -6.34 -12.58
CA ARG A 184 5.74 -7.05 -13.84
C ARG A 184 5.34 -6.20 -15.03
N GLU A 185 4.20 -5.53 -14.99
CA GLU A 185 3.71 -4.68 -16.08
C GLU A 185 4.58 -3.41 -16.26
N LEU A 186 5.06 -2.82 -15.16
CA LEU A 186 5.95 -1.66 -15.19
C LEU A 186 7.39 -2.02 -15.53
N GLY A 187 7.77 -3.30 -15.49
CA GLY A 187 9.18 -3.72 -15.61
C GLY A 187 10.02 -3.31 -14.41
N TRP A 188 9.43 -3.17 -13.22
CA TRP A 188 10.15 -2.74 -12.02
C TRP A 188 10.56 -3.93 -11.14
N PRO A 189 11.82 -3.96 -10.68
CA PRO A 189 12.25 -4.88 -9.65
C PRO A 189 11.38 -4.80 -8.39
N LEU A 190 11.12 -5.97 -7.76
CA LEU A 190 10.32 -6.11 -6.56
C LEU A 190 11.09 -6.86 -5.46
N VAL A 191 11.03 -6.32 -4.24
CA VAL A 191 11.31 -7.08 -3.02
C VAL A 191 9.99 -7.31 -2.31
N GLY A 192 9.67 -8.57 -2.06
CA GLY A 192 8.47 -8.95 -1.30
C GLY A 192 8.68 -8.80 0.20
N VAL A 193 7.61 -8.45 0.92
CA VAL A 193 7.57 -8.47 2.40
C VAL A 193 6.60 -9.55 2.84
N GLY A 194 7.03 -10.44 3.73
CA GLY A 194 6.18 -11.49 4.26
C GLY A 194 6.96 -12.68 4.80
N HIS A 195 6.28 -13.50 5.57
CA HIS A 195 6.86 -14.69 6.21
C HIS A 195 5.96 -15.93 6.01
N GLY A 196 6.50 -17.11 6.30
CA GLY A 196 5.75 -18.37 6.24
C GLY A 196 5.02 -18.61 4.91
N PRO A 197 3.74 -19.02 4.96
CA PRO A 197 2.94 -19.29 3.76
C PRO A 197 2.78 -18.07 2.84
N HIS A 198 2.74 -16.84 3.40
CA HIS A 198 2.62 -15.60 2.65
C HIS A 198 3.85 -15.37 1.76
N ALA A 199 5.05 -15.52 2.33
CA ALA A 199 6.28 -15.48 1.54
C ALA A 199 6.33 -16.54 0.44
N GLY A 200 5.77 -17.75 0.71
CA GLY A 200 5.61 -18.81 -0.29
C GLY A 200 4.74 -18.39 -1.47
N LYS A 201 3.61 -17.73 -1.21
CA LYS A 201 2.73 -17.18 -2.26
C LYS A 201 3.44 -16.14 -3.13
N LEU A 202 4.19 -15.21 -2.54
CA LEU A 202 4.94 -14.20 -3.30
C LEU A 202 6.00 -14.85 -4.21
N ARG A 203 6.72 -15.86 -3.71
CA ARG A 203 7.70 -16.61 -4.53
C ARG A 203 7.02 -17.39 -5.65
N ALA A 204 5.89 -18.03 -5.37
CA ALA A 204 5.10 -18.72 -6.39
C ALA A 204 4.58 -17.77 -7.49
N LEU A 205 4.42 -16.49 -7.18
CA LEU A 205 4.08 -15.45 -8.15
C LEU A 205 5.30 -14.88 -8.89
N GLY A 206 6.51 -15.39 -8.62
CA GLY A 206 7.73 -15.00 -9.32
C GLY A 206 8.59 -13.93 -8.66
N THR A 207 8.30 -13.59 -7.40
CA THR A 207 9.15 -12.67 -6.61
C THR A 207 10.39 -13.42 -6.14
N THR A 208 11.59 -12.95 -6.53
CA THR A 208 12.85 -13.63 -6.24
C THR A 208 13.36 -13.38 -4.82
N HIS A 209 13.14 -12.19 -4.29
CA HIS A 209 13.60 -11.78 -2.97
C HIS A 209 12.40 -11.44 -2.09
N VAL A 210 12.27 -12.14 -0.96
CA VAL A 210 11.22 -11.90 0.04
C VAL A 210 11.88 -11.84 1.41
N ILE A 211 11.68 -10.73 2.11
CA ILE A 211 12.14 -10.49 3.48
C ILE A 211 10.98 -10.65 4.46
N PRO A 212 11.21 -11.09 5.70
CA PRO A 212 10.14 -11.20 6.68
C PRO A 212 9.69 -9.83 7.23
N ASP A 213 10.64 -8.92 7.44
CA ASP A 213 10.50 -7.60 8.02
C ASP A 213 11.78 -6.78 7.79
N TYR A 214 11.91 -5.60 8.44
CA TYR A 214 13.05 -4.70 8.30
C TYR A 214 13.99 -4.66 9.51
N THR A 215 13.85 -5.57 10.47
CA THR A 215 14.71 -5.61 11.67
C THR A 215 16.17 -5.84 11.37
N ARG A 216 16.47 -6.43 10.22
CA ARG A 216 17.82 -6.67 9.72
C ARG A 216 18.05 -5.90 8.42
N LEU A 217 18.74 -4.77 8.52
CA LEU A 217 18.96 -3.86 7.39
C LEU A 217 19.84 -4.47 6.30
N GLU A 218 20.93 -5.19 6.67
CA GLU A 218 21.85 -5.79 5.69
C GLU A 218 21.18 -6.76 4.70
N PRO A 219 20.39 -7.76 5.13
CA PRO A 219 19.65 -8.62 4.20
C PRO A 219 18.67 -7.84 3.31
N PHE A 220 18.05 -6.78 3.83
CA PHE A 220 17.18 -5.93 3.04
C PHE A 220 17.96 -5.17 1.95
N LEU A 221 19.09 -4.56 2.27
CA LEU A 221 19.92 -3.87 1.29
C LEU A 221 20.46 -4.84 0.22
N ALA A 222 20.86 -6.04 0.62
CA ALA A 222 21.26 -7.09 -0.31
C ALA A 222 20.10 -7.50 -1.25
N ALA A 223 18.88 -7.62 -0.70
CA ALA A 223 17.69 -7.89 -1.50
C ALA A 223 17.36 -6.74 -2.47
N LEU A 224 17.54 -5.47 -2.06
CA LEU A 224 17.37 -4.31 -2.95
C LEU A 224 18.33 -4.34 -4.14
N ASP A 225 19.60 -4.64 -3.90
CA ASP A 225 20.60 -4.67 -4.96
C ASP A 225 20.37 -5.84 -5.93
N ALA A 226 19.93 -6.99 -5.43
CA ALA A 226 19.66 -8.20 -6.20
C ALA A 226 18.22 -8.28 -6.76
N ALA A 227 17.34 -7.33 -6.40
CA ALA A 227 15.94 -7.35 -6.83
C ALA A 227 15.82 -7.42 -8.36
N ALA A 228 14.88 -8.24 -8.82
CA ALA A 228 14.55 -8.43 -10.22
C ALA A 228 13.06 -8.21 -10.48
N VAL A 229 12.71 -7.99 -11.74
CA VAL A 229 11.30 -7.95 -12.18
C VAL A 229 10.69 -9.32 -11.96
N PRO A 230 9.51 -9.43 -11.32
CA PRO A 230 8.85 -10.71 -11.10
C PRO A 230 8.57 -11.44 -12.42
N ILE A 231 8.94 -12.71 -12.50
CA ILE A 231 8.76 -13.54 -13.71
C ILE A 231 7.47 -14.35 -13.55
N ALA A 232 6.62 -14.40 -14.58
CA ALA A 232 5.51 -15.35 -14.59
C ALA A 232 6.08 -16.78 -14.56
N GLN A 233 5.70 -17.56 -13.56
CA GLN A 233 6.04 -18.98 -13.62
C GLN A 233 5.20 -19.61 -14.73
N ALA A 234 5.88 -20.37 -15.60
CA ALA A 234 5.18 -21.21 -16.57
C ALA A 234 4.32 -22.21 -15.80
N GLY A 235 2.99 -22.14 -15.99
CA GLY A 235 2.03 -23.07 -15.43
C GLY A 235 2.17 -24.45 -16.05
#